data_1c6843c91a8dd83b54722ebb388f3b90
#
_entry.id   1c6843c91a8dd83b54722ebb388f3b90
#
_cell.length_a   1.000
_cell.length_b   1.000
_cell.length_c   1.000
_cell.angle_alpha   90.00
_cell.angle_beta   90.00
_cell.angle_gamma   90.00
#
_symmetry.space_group_name_H-M   'P 1'
#
loop_
_entity.id
_entity.type
_entity.pdbx_description
1 polymer ?
#
loop_
_entity_poly.entity_id
_entity_poly.type
_entity_poly.pdbx_seq_one_letter_code
_entity_poly.pdbx_strand_id
1 'polypeptide(L)'
;MKKRFFVAAAAAASMLGFAVATPAQAAEAPVYFSRIYYDSPGKDTRSNASLNAEWFRLTNSTKKTIQLKNFTVRDAANHVYKFGAYALAPGKSVVVHTGKGTAGKPSAIDRYWGSGNYIWNNTGDTATLRNAAGKTINTCKFGKGVATNC
;
A
#
# COMPACT_ATOMS: atom_id res chain seq x y z
N MET A 1 23.52 70.21 -48.28
CA MET A 1 23.20 68.80 -48.30
C MET A 1 23.06 68.27 -46.86
N LYS A 2 21.87 67.98 -46.40
CA LYS A 2 21.60 67.53 -45.02
C LYS A 2 21.47 66.00 -45.06
N LYS A 3 22.40 65.27 -44.44
CA LYS A 3 22.32 63.80 -44.30
C LYS A 3 21.44 63.48 -43.10
N ARG A 4 20.35 62.72 -43.30
CA ARG A 4 19.47 62.18 -42.28
C ARG A 4 19.95 60.78 -41.89
N PHE A 5 20.32 60.61 -40.61
CA PHE A 5 20.59 59.29 -40.04
C PHE A 5 19.27 58.69 -39.53
N PHE A 6 18.91 57.51 -40.06
CA PHE A 6 17.85 56.68 -39.49
C PHE A 6 18.42 55.81 -38.39
N VAL A 7 17.92 55.97 -37.19
CA VAL A 7 18.18 55.05 -36.07
C VAL A 7 17.11 53.99 -36.11
N ALA A 8 17.48 52.76 -36.35
CA ALA A 8 16.61 51.59 -36.25
C ALA A 8 16.59 51.13 -34.78
N ALA A 9 15.44 51.22 -34.12
CA ALA A 9 15.24 50.67 -32.80
C ALA A 9 14.88 49.18 -32.94
N ALA A 10 15.77 48.29 -32.46
CA ALA A 10 15.50 46.86 -32.35
C ALA A 10 14.72 46.60 -31.05
N ALA A 11 13.47 46.21 -31.17
CA ALA A 11 12.67 45.74 -30.07
C ALA A 11 13.04 44.29 -29.75
N ALA A 12 13.70 44.04 -28.62
CA ALA A 12 13.93 42.68 -28.10
C ALA A 12 12.65 42.18 -27.34
N ALA A 13 11.97 41.26 -27.96
CA ALA A 13 10.86 40.55 -27.30
C ALA A 13 11.43 39.49 -26.40
N SER A 14 11.39 39.71 -25.08
CA SER A 14 11.71 38.72 -24.05
C SER A 14 10.55 37.73 -23.92
N MET A 15 10.71 36.53 -24.41
CA MET A 15 9.80 35.40 -24.16
C MET A 15 10.05 34.88 -22.73
N LEU A 16 9.15 35.20 -21.80
CA LEU A 16 9.10 34.50 -20.50
C LEU A 16 8.57 33.08 -20.75
N GLY A 17 9.47 32.10 -20.74
CA GLY A 17 9.12 30.69 -20.74
C GLY A 17 8.50 30.34 -19.38
N PHE A 18 7.21 30.08 -19.34
CA PHE A 18 6.57 29.43 -18.18
C PHE A 18 7.03 27.98 -18.13
N ALA A 19 7.90 27.65 -17.18
CA ALA A 19 8.21 26.27 -16.85
C ALA A 19 6.95 25.66 -16.17
N VAL A 20 6.22 24.82 -16.88
CA VAL A 20 5.15 24.02 -16.30
C VAL A 20 5.81 22.97 -15.42
N ALA A 21 5.74 23.15 -14.09
CA ALA A 21 6.18 22.14 -13.16
C ALA A 21 5.27 20.91 -13.30
N THR A 22 5.81 19.81 -13.83
CA THR A 22 5.12 18.52 -13.80
C THR A 22 4.91 18.13 -12.33
N PRO A 23 3.68 17.76 -11.90
CA PRO A 23 3.49 17.29 -10.54
C PRO A 23 4.39 16.07 -10.30
N ALA A 24 5.21 16.14 -9.25
CA ALA A 24 6.02 15.01 -8.83
C ALA A 24 5.07 13.86 -8.49
N GLN A 25 5.13 12.77 -9.25
CA GLN A 25 4.36 11.57 -8.98
C GLN A 25 4.81 11.05 -7.62
N ALA A 26 3.87 10.92 -6.67
CA ALA A 26 4.19 10.38 -5.36
C ALA A 26 4.86 9.01 -5.53
N ALA A 27 6.06 8.84 -4.96
CA ALA A 27 6.78 7.58 -5.05
C ALA A 27 5.92 6.47 -4.42
N GLU A 28 5.77 5.36 -5.12
CA GLU A 28 5.06 4.19 -4.60
C GLU A 28 5.67 3.73 -3.28
N ALA A 29 4.83 3.35 -2.32
CA ALA A 29 5.30 2.87 -1.03
C ALA A 29 6.19 1.62 -1.23
N PRO A 30 7.34 1.51 -0.52
CA PRO A 30 8.28 0.41 -0.71
C PRO A 30 7.67 -0.97 -0.41
N VAL A 31 6.69 -1.01 0.50
CA VAL A 31 5.81 -2.16 0.75
C VAL A 31 4.40 -1.61 0.83
N TYR A 32 3.47 -2.22 0.14
CA TYR A 32 2.10 -1.73 0.04
C TYR A 32 1.09 -2.87 0.07
N PHE A 33 -0.17 -2.54 0.41
CA PHE A 33 -1.29 -3.46 0.27
C PHE A 33 -1.61 -3.63 -1.22
N SER A 34 -1.32 -4.79 -1.77
CA SER A 34 -1.68 -5.07 -3.16
C SER A 34 -3.10 -5.63 -3.29
N ARG A 35 -3.63 -6.24 -2.24
CA ARG A 35 -5.03 -6.69 -2.16
C ARG A 35 -5.45 -6.95 -0.72
N ILE A 36 -6.69 -6.64 -0.41
CA ILE A 36 -7.36 -7.06 0.83
C ILE A 36 -8.66 -7.76 0.45
N TYR A 37 -8.86 -8.97 0.96
CA TYR A 37 -10.09 -9.74 0.86
C TYR A 37 -10.74 -9.72 2.23
N TYR A 38 -11.79 -8.90 2.39
CA TYR A 38 -12.32 -8.53 3.69
C TYR A 38 -13.73 -9.08 3.97
N ASP A 39 -14.34 -9.78 3.00
CA ASP A 39 -15.61 -10.44 3.17
C ASP A 39 -15.47 -11.91 2.77
N SER A 40 -15.45 -12.79 3.76
CA SER A 40 -15.36 -14.24 3.55
C SER A 40 -16.53 -14.74 2.72
N PRO A 41 -16.34 -15.65 1.75
CA PRO A 41 -17.44 -16.20 0.97
C PRO A 41 -18.47 -16.92 1.84
N GLY A 42 -19.74 -16.65 1.62
CA GLY A 42 -20.86 -17.32 2.27
C GLY A 42 -21.21 -16.73 3.63
N LYS A 43 -21.72 -17.56 4.53
CA LYS A 43 -22.13 -17.14 5.88
C LYS A 43 -20.93 -16.98 6.79
N ASP A 44 -20.93 -15.92 7.60
CA ASP A 44 -19.95 -15.66 8.65
C ASP A 44 -20.11 -16.67 9.80
N THR A 45 -19.48 -17.82 9.67
CA THR A 45 -19.58 -18.91 10.65
C THR A 45 -18.56 -18.83 11.77
N ARG A 46 -17.54 -17.95 11.65
CA ARG A 46 -16.35 -17.91 12.54
C ARG A 46 -15.57 -19.23 12.59
N SER A 47 -15.85 -20.18 11.71
CA SER A 47 -14.96 -21.33 11.54
C SER A 47 -13.59 -20.86 11.10
N ASN A 48 -12.54 -21.61 11.44
CA ASN A 48 -11.19 -21.23 11.04
C ASN A 48 -11.03 -21.13 9.51
N ALA A 49 -11.75 -21.97 8.76
CA ALA A 49 -11.78 -21.90 7.29
C ALA A 49 -12.40 -20.57 6.81
N SER A 50 -13.53 -20.15 7.41
CA SER A 50 -14.18 -18.87 7.10
C SER A 50 -13.28 -17.67 7.49
N LEU A 51 -12.65 -17.71 8.67
CA LEU A 51 -11.70 -16.66 9.09
C LEU A 51 -10.50 -16.58 8.15
N ASN A 52 -9.97 -17.71 7.68
CA ASN A 52 -8.81 -17.72 6.76
C ASN A 52 -9.16 -17.35 5.31
N ALA A 53 -10.45 -17.29 4.96
CA ALA A 53 -10.90 -16.72 3.70
C ALA A 53 -10.84 -15.18 3.69
N GLU A 54 -10.70 -14.55 4.86
CA GLU A 54 -10.37 -13.14 5.02
C GLU A 54 -8.84 -13.00 5.14
N TRP A 55 -8.23 -12.12 4.32
CA TRP A 55 -6.77 -11.96 4.27
C TRP A 55 -6.35 -10.64 3.64
N PHE A 56 -5.12 -10.22 3.90
CA PHE A 56 -4.47 -9.15 3.15
C PHE A 56 -3.16 -9.63 2.52
N ARG A 57 -2.75 -8.96 1.45
CA ARG A 57 -1.50 -9.21 0.74
C ARG A 57 -0.67 -7.95 0.68
N LEU A 58 0.58 -8.05 1.14
CA LEU A 58 1.59 -7.03 0.95
C LEU A 58 2.53 -7.42 -0.18
N THR A 59 2.96 -6.43 -0.97
CA THR A 59 3.92 -6.61 -2.07
C THR A 59 5.08 -5.62 -1.89
N ASN A 60 6.29 -6.09 -2.19
CA ASN A 60 7.49 -5.27 -2.24
C ASN A 60 7.65 -4.67 -3.64
N SER A 61 7.50 -3.35 -3.77
CA SER A 61 7.64 -2.62 -5.04
C SER A 61 9.09 -2.31 -5.40
N THR A 62 10.04 -2.57 -4.50
CA THR A 62 11.43 -2.19 -4.68
C THR A 62 12.27 -3.29 -5.34
N LYS A 63 13.48 -2.95 -5.72
CA LYS A 63 14.50 -3.89 -6.24
C LYS A 63 15.37 -4.53 -5.16
N LYS A 64 15.05 -4.29 -3.87
CA LYS A 64 15.81 -4.81 -2.72
C LYS A 64 14.90 -5.64 -1.83
N THR A 65 15.46 -6.66 -1.17
CA THR A 65 14.75 -7.41 -0.13
C THR A 65 14.47 -6.52 1.07
N ILE A 66 13.24 -6.55 1.58
CA ILE A 66 12.80 -5.80 2.77
C ILE A 66 12.53 -6.77 3.90
N GLN A 67 13.15 -6.52 5.07
CA GLN A 67 12.86 -7.28 6.28
C GLN A 67 11.61 -6.73 6.96
N LEU A 68 10.57 -7.57 7.08
CA LEU A 68 9.30 -7.16 7.68
C LEU A 68 9.27 -7.31 9.21
N LYS A 69 10.32 -7.81 9.85
CA LYS A 69 10.36 -7.94 11.32
C LYS A 69 9.95 -6.63 12.00
N ASN A 70 9.00 -6.73 12.92
CA ASN A 70 8.39 -5.61 13.65
C ASN A 70 7.53 -4.63 12.80
N PHE A 71 7.31 -4.87 11.53
CA PHE A 71 6.26 -4.16 10.80
C PHE A 71 4.91 -4.54 11.39
N THR A 72 3.97 -3.60 11.36
CA THR A 72 2.60 -3.84 11.87
C THR A 72 1.56 -3.47 10.83
N VAL A 73 0.51 -4.26 10.79
CA VAL A 73 -0.73 -3.95 10.07
C VAL A 73 -1.83 -3.80 11.10
N ARG A 74 -2.67 -2.78 10.97
CA ARG A 74 -3.82 -2.55 11.83
C ARG A 74 -5.04 -2.14 11.03
N ASP A 75 -6.22 -2.50 11.54
CA ASP A 75 -7.52 -2.00 11.08
C ASP A 75 -7.87 -0.66 11.76
N ALA A 76 -9.03 -0.10 11.45
CA ALA A 76 -9.53 1.12 12.08
C ALA A 76 -9.94 0.92 13.56
N ALA A 77 -10.29 -0.31 13.96
CA ALA A 77 -10.63 -0.67 15.34
C ALA A 77 -9.39 -0.94 16.21
N ASN A 78 -8.19 -0.83 15.61
CA ASN A 78 -6.90 -0.99 16.29
C ASN A 78 -6.55 -2.45 16.66
N HIS A 79 -7.08 -3.44 15.94
CA HIS A 79 -6.49 -4.78 15.94
C HIS A 79 -5.14 -4.72 15.25
N VAL A 80 -4.12 -5.35 15.82
CA VAL A 80 -2.74 -5.23 15.33
C VAL A 80 -2.14 -6.59 15.01
N TYR A 81 -1.73 -6.78 13.77
CA TYR A 81 -0.82 -7.85 13.37
C TYR A 81 0.62 -7.34 13.37
N LYS A 82 1.54 -8.09 13.99
CA LYS A 82 2.97 -7.77 13.99
C LYS A 82 3.75 -8.88 13.30
N PHE A 83 4.52 -8.51 12.29
CA PHE A 83 5.39 -9.45 11.59
C PHE A 83 6.54 -9.94 12.46
N GLY A 84 6.76 -11.25 12.49
CA GLY A 84 8.03 -11.86 12.86
C GLY A 84 9.10 -11.66 11.79
N ALA A 85 10.20 -12.40 11.89
CA ALA A 85 11.24 -12.37 10.86
C ALA A 85 10.68 -12.88 9.52
N TYR A 86 10.71 -12.02 8.49
CA TYR A 86 10.29 -12.35 7.13
C TYR A 86 11.02 -11.46 6.12
N ALA A 87 11.79 -12.09 5.23
CA ALA A 87 12.48 -11.42 4.14
C ALA A 87 11.58 -11.38 2.90
N LEU A 88 11.01 -10.22 2.60
CA LEU A 88 10.17 -10.01 1.43
C LEU A 88 11.05 -9.62 0.24
N ALA A 89 11.31 -10.55 -0.67
CA ALA A 89 12.16 -10.33 -1.84
C ALA A 89 11.55 -9.34 -2.84
N PRO A 90 12.35 -8.76 -3.76
CA PRO A 90 11.88 -7.82 -4.77
C PRO A 90 10.71 -8.37 -5.59
N GLY A 91 9.63 -7.59 -5.73
CA GLY A 91 8.44 -7.96 -6.48
C GLY A 91 7.63 -9.13 -5.89
N LYS A 92 8.03 -9.66 -4.73
CA LYS A 92 7.32 -10.77 -4.08
C LYS A 92 6.29 -10.26 -3.10
N SER A 93 5.38 -11.17 -2.72
CA SER A 93 4.28 -10.88 -1.82
C SER A 93 4.28 -11.81 -0.61
N VAL A 94 3.64 -11.36 0.46
CA VAL A 94 3.25 -12.15 1.62
C VAL A 94 1.75 -12.00 1.82
N VAL A 95 1.08 -13.09 2.20
CA VAL A 95 -0.35 -13.12 2.53
C VAL A 95 -0.50 -13.38 4.01
N VAL A 96 -1.39 -12.64 4.67
CA VAL A 96 -1.73 -12.85 6.08
C VAL A 96 -3.23 -13.13 6.18
N HIS A 97 -3.55 -14.34 6.59
CA HIS A 97 -4.91 -14.79 6.85
C HIS A 97 -5.35 -14.41 8.25
N THR A 98 -6.63 -14.10 8.44
CA THR A 98 -7.18 -13.65 9.73
C THR A 98 -7.16 -14.75 10.79
N GLY A 99 -7.49 -15.99 10.44
CA GLY A 99 -7.59 -17.11 11.37
C GLY A 99 -6.24 -17.70 11.79
N LYS A 100 -6.28 -18.95 12.20
CA LYS A 100 -5.11 -19.71 12.68
C LYS A 100 -4.56 -20.62 11.59
N GLY A 101 -3.24 -20.82 11.62
CA GLY A 101 -2.53 -21.72 10.72
C GLY A 101 -1.04 -21.80 11.03
N THR A 102 -0.33 -22.59 10.24
CA THR A 102 1.13 -22.74 10.33
C THR A 102 1.79 -21.82 9.31
N ALA A 103 2.64 -20.93 9.75
CA ALA A 103 3.38 -20.02 8.88
C ALA A 103 4.13 -20.80 7.78
N GLY A 104 3.98 -20.37 6.53
CA GLY A 104 4.58 -21.04 5.37
C GLY A 104 3.80 -22.26 4.89
N LYS A 105 2.57 -22.48 5.35
CA LYS A 105 1.65 -23.55 4.90
C LYS A 105 0.28 -22.95 4.56
N PRO A 106 -0.44 -23.42 3.53
CA PRO A 106 0.02 -24.36 2.50
C PRO A 106 1.09 -23.79 1.56
N SER A 107 1.25 -22.45 1.48
CA SER A 107 2.25 -21.79 0.66
C SER A 107 3.32 -21.08 1.51
N ALA A 108 4.55 -21.02 1.03
CA ALA A 108 5.66 -20.32 1.70
C ALA A 108 5.38 -18.84 2.03
N ILE A 109 4.45 -18.21 1.31
CA ILE A 109 4.06 -16.81 1.54
C ILE A 109 2.97 -16.64 2.60
N ASP A 110 2.32 -17.72 3.05
CA ASP A 110 1.19 -17.64 3.98
C ASP A 110 1.67 -17.38 5.42
N ARG A 111 0.97 -16.47 6.07
CA ARG A 111 1.08 -16.10 7.48
C ARG A 111 -0.33 -16.03 8.06
N TYR A 112 -0.41 -16.01 9.38
CA TYR A 112 -1.68 -16.07 10.08
C TYR A 112 -1.70 -15.07 11.23
N TRP A 113 -2.80 -14.30 11.31
CA TRP A 113 -3.04 -13.38 12.42
C TRP A 113 -3.30 -14.13 13.72
N GLY A 114 -3.98 -15.29 13.62
CA GLY A 114 -4.33 -16.10 14.76
C GLY A 114 -5.59 -15.61 15.48
N SER A 115 -6.38 -14.75 14.84
CA SER A 115 -7.63 -14.23 15.40
C SER A 115 -8.71 -15.32 15.48
N GLY A 116 -9.55 -15.25 16.49
CA GLY A 116 -10.78 -16.03 16.61
C GLY A 116 -12.01 -15.28 16.08
N ASN A 117 -11.83 -14.10 15.49
CA ASN A 117 -12.89 -13.29 14.93
C ASN A 117 -12.41 -12.60 13.65
N TYR A 118 -13.34 -12.13 12.82
CA TYR A 118 -13.04 -11.28 11.65
C TYR A 118 -12.37 -9.98 12.10
N ILE A 119 -11.44 -9.51 11.31
CA ILE A 119 -10.69 -8.28 11.54
C ILE A 119 -11.28 -7.14 10.72
N TRP A 120 -11.52 -7.40 9.43
CA TRP A 120 -11.94 -6.37 8.49
C TRP A 120 -13.45 -6.19 8.50
N ASN A 121 -13.89 -4.93 8.48
CA ASN A 121 -15.31 -4.61 8.42
C ASN A 121 -15.80 -4.60 6.96
N ASN A 122 -16.77 -5.47 6.63
CA ASN A 122 -17.35 -5.62 5.28
C ASN A 122 -18.08 -4.39 4.76
N THR A 123 -18.45 -3.45 5.64
CA THR A 123 -19.11 -2.19 5.26
C THR A 123 -18.12 -1.04 5.07
N GLY A 124 -16.86 -1.25 5.40
CA GLY A 124 -15.77 -0.31 5.20
C GLY A 124 -14.78 -0.29 6.36
N ASP A 125 -13.50 -0.21 6.01
CA ASP A 125 -12.40 -0.21 6.95
C ASP A 125 -11.19 0.56 6.40
N THR A 126 -10.14 0.65 7.22
CA THR A 126 -8.85 1.24 6.83
C THR A 126 -7.72 0.37 7.34
N ALA A 127 -7.01 -0.27 6.42
CA ALA A 127 -5.78 -0.97 6.73
C ALA A 127 -4.61 0.02 6.75
N THR A 128 -3.81 0.00 7.82
CA THR A 128 -2.62 0.84 7.97
C THR A 128 -1.39 -0.02 8.17
N LEU A 129 -0.40 0.11 7.28
CA LEU A 129 0.91 -0.53 7.37
C LEU A 129 1.93 0.44 7.97
N ARG A 130 2.62 0.01 9.04
CA ARG A 130 3.71 0.76 9.66
C ARG A 130 5.00 -0.05 9.62
N ASN A 131 6.12 0.63 9.41
CA ASN A 131 7.44 0.03 9.49
C ASN A 131 7.86 -0.27 10.95
N ALA A 132 9.03 -0.87 11.15
CA ALA A 132 9.56 -1.21 12.48
C ALA A 132 9.76 0.00 13.40
N ALA A 133 9.95 1.20 12.86
CA ALA A 133 10.03 2.46 13.61
C ALA A 133 8.65 3.06 13.93
N GLY A 134 7.55 2.40 13.56
CA GLY A 134 6.18 2.87 13.80
C GLY A 134 5.67 3.90 12.80
N LYS A 135 6.48 4.27 11.78
CA LYS A 135 6.05 5.20 10.73
C LYS A 135 5.07 4.53 9.78
N THR A 136 3.93 5.17 9.52
CA THR A 136 2.99 4.73 8.47
C THR A 136 3.65 4.87 7.10
N ILE A 137 3.67 3.78 6.34
CA ILE A 137 4.28 3.70 5.01
C ILE A 137 3.27 3.42 3.91
N ASN A 138 2.13 2.84 4.25
CA ASN A 138 1.03 2.63 3.31
C ASN A 138 -0.31 2.56 4.06
N THR A 139 -1.37 2.94 3.38
CA THR A 139 -2.75 2.90 3.89
C THR A 139 -3.68 2.49 2.77
N CYS A 140 -4.62 1.59 3.08
CA CYS A 140 -5.67 1.18 2.17
C CYS A 140 -7.02 1.37 2.82
N LYS A 141 -7.82 2.30 2.31
CA LYS A 141 -9.19 2.55 2.75
C LYS A 141 -10.16 1.94 1.75
N PHE A 142 -11.15 1.22 2.24
CA PHE A 142 -12.18 0.59 1.42
C PHE A 142 -13.57 0.73 2.03
N GLY A 143 -14.58 0.66 1.18
CA GLY A 143 -16.00 0.71 1.55
C GLY A 143 -16.63 -0.68 1.52
N LYS A 144 -17.96 -0.71 1.41
CA LYS A 144 -18.72 -1.96 1.28
C LYS A 144 -18.30 -2.75 0.04
N GLY A 145 -18.07 -4.04 0.20
CA GLY A 145 -17.68 -4.94 -0.88
C GLY A 145 -17.12 -6.26 -0.35
N VAL A 146 -16.36 -6.96 -1.20
CA VAL A 146 -15.75 -8.25 -0.88
C VAL A 146 -14.24 -8.15 -0.79
N ALA A 147 -13.64 -7.41 -1.72
CA ALA A 147 -12.19 -7.23 -1.79
C ALA A 147 -11.83 -5.91 -2.46
N THR A 148 -10.61 -5.43 -2.23
CA THR A 148 -10.06 -4.25 -2.89
C THR A 148 -8.61 -4.46 -3.30
N ASN A 149 -8.19 -3.79 -4.37
CA ASN A 149 -6.79 -3.57 -4.69
C ASN A 149 -6.41 -2.17 -4.22
N CYS A 150 -5.27 -2.01 -3.65
CA CYS A 150 -4.73 -0.76 -3.18
C CYS A 150 -3.45 -0.43 -3.94
#